data_4232aa3f4a007495c5c2f5114e139bfe
#
_entry.id   4232aa3f4a007495c5c2f5114e139bfe
#
_cell.length_a   1.000
_cell.length_b   1.000
_cell.length_c   1.000
_cell.angle_alpha   90.00
_cell.angle_beta   90.00
_cell.angle_gamma   90.00
#
_symmetry.space_group_name_H-M   'P 1'
#
loop_
_entity.id
_entity.type
_entity.pdbx_description
1 polymer ?
#
loop_
_entity_poly.entity_id
_entity_poly.type
_entity_poly.pdbx_seq_one_letter_code
_entity_poly.pdbx_strand_id
1 'polypeptide(L)'
;MQRRRLLVLGASPLVLAGCGFALRQSADYPFKSLFPSFSATTPLGAELMRQLGSTGRIALMTEPRQAQQAEVILDILQEQRQRVVVGLNASGQVRELQLRMTVKFRLRNPEGLEWIEPVELYQQRDLSFSETAALSKEVEEAMLYRDMQNDIVQQIVRRLARVKPPQPAR
;
A
#
# COMPACT_ATOMS: atom_id res chain seq x y z
N MET A 1 -3.68 -63.21 8.39
CA MET A 1 -3.63 -62.13 7.35
C MET A 1 -4.25 -60.78 7.75
N GLN A 2 -4.65 -60.58 9.01
CA GLN A 2 -5.33 -59.34 9.47
C GLN A 2 -4.40 -58.26 10.04
N ARG A 3 -3.17 -58.57 10.40
CA ARG A 3 -2.20 -57.59 10.99
C ARG A 3 -1.57 -56.62 10.00
N ARG A 4 -1.58 -56.93 8.70
CA ARG A 4 -1.00 -56.05 7.64
C ARG A 4 -1.92 -54.92 7.17
N ARG A 5 -3.23 -54.99 7.48
CA ARG A 5 -4.21 -53.98 7.06
C ARG A 5 -4.34 -52.79 8.05
N LEU A 6 -3.87 -52.96 9.29
CA LEU A 6 -3.93 -51.91 10.31
C LEU A 6 -2.79 -50.87 10.22
N LEU A 7 -1.70 -51.17 9.51
CA LEU A 7 -0.57 -50.25 9.34
C LEU A 7 -0.76 -49.25 8.22
N VAL A 8 -1.73 -49.44 7.31
CA VAL A 8 -1.98 -48.52 6.19
C VAL A 8 -2.93 -47.37 6.59
N LEU A 9 -3.74 -47.53 7.64
CA LEU A 9 -4.67 -46.49 8.10
C LEU A 9 -4.03 -45.42 8.98
N GLY A 10 -2.79 -45.65 9.49
CA GLY A 10 -2.08 -44.72 10.37
C GLY A 10 -1.24 -43.66 9.64
N ALA A 11 -0.98 -43.81 8.33
CA ALA A 11 -0.08 -42.96 7.57
C ALA A 11 -0.80 -41.79 6.81
N SER A 12 -2.13 -41.81 6.74
CA SER A 12 -2.91 -40.80 5.98
C SER A 12 -3.01 -39.41 6.58
N PRO A 13 -2.93 -39.11 7.89
CA PRO A 13 -3.09 -37.74 8.39
C PRO A 13 -1.82 -36.90 8.32
N LEU A 14 -0.64 -37.46 8.02
CA LEU A 14 0.61 -36.68 8.01
C LEU A 14 0.86 -35.87 6.71
N VAL A 15 0.12 -36.13 5.65
CA VAL A 15 0.35 -35.47 4.35
C VAL A 15 -0.39 -34.10 4.23
N LEU A 16 -1.35 -33.80 5.11
CA LEU A 16 -2.08 -32.53 5.07
C LEU A 16 -1.43 -31.38 5.88
N ALA A 17 -0.34 -31.62 6.57
CA ALA A 17 0.36 -30.59 7.35
C ALA A 17 1.29 -29.69 6.51
N GLY A 18 1.37 -29.89 5.19
CA GLY A 18 2.30 -29.20 4.30
C GLY A 18 1.78 -27.92 3.62
N CYS A 19 0.52 -27.55 3.81
CA CYS A 19 0.04 -26.26 3.35
C CYS A 19 0.48 -25.18 4.35
N GLY A 20 1.66 -24.60 4.14
CA GLY A 20 2.19 -23.49 4.91
C GLY A 20 1.31 -22.23 4.79
N PHE A 21 0.10 -22.27 5.34
CA PHE A 21 -0.76 -21.10 5.51
C PHE A 21 -0.17 -20.26 6.66
N ALA A 22 0.86 -19.47 6.36
CA ALA A 22 1.30 -18.44 7.28
C ALA A 22 0.25 -17.34 7.26
N LEU A 23 -0.51 -17.22 8.35
CA LEU A 23 -1.31 -16.02 8.62
C LEU A 23 -0.43 -14.80 8.36
N ARG A 24 -0.93 -13.85 7.57
CA ARG A 24 -0.25 -12.59 7.28
C ARG A 24 0.16 -11.95 8.61
N GLN A 25 1.43 -12.07 8.97
CA GLN A 25 1.94 -11.46 10.19
C GLN A 25 1.72 -9.96 10.09
N SER A 26 1.11 -9.38 11.12
CA SER A 26 0.99 -7.94 11.26
C SER A 26 2.38 -7.32 11.14
N ALA A 27 2.51 -6.29 10.30
CA ALA A 27 3.78 -5.60 10.10
C ALA A 27 4.33 -5.14 11.46
N ASP A 28 5.56 -5.52 11.75
CA ASP A 28 6.28 -5.04 12.93
C ASP A 28 7.07 -3.80 12.52
N TYR A 29 6.88 -2.70 13.23
CA TYR A 29 7.50 -1.43 12.88
C TYR A 29 8.62 -1.13 13.87
N PRO A 30 9.75 -0.55 13.40
CA PRO A 30 10.87 -0.20 14.27
C PRO A 30 10.64 1.08 15.10
N PHE A 31 9.42 1.61 15.10
CA PHE A 31 8.98 2.77 15.87
C PHE A 31 7.62 2.49 16.52
N LYS A 32 7.34 3.18 17.63
CA LYS A 32 6.11 2.97 18.43
C LYS A 32 5.04 4.03 18.20
N SER A 33 5.41 5.20 17.70
CA SER A 33 4.49 6.30 17.44
C SER A 33 4.78 6.97 16.12
N LEU A 34 3.70 7.35 15.41
CA LEU A 34 3.75 7.99 14.10
C LEU A 34 2.76 9.16 14.05
N PHE A 35 3.23 10.30 13.58
CA PHE A 35 2.39 11.43 13.23
C PHE A 35 2.15 11.47 11.71
N PRO A 36 0.89 11.39 11.22
CA PRO A 36 0.55 11.51 9.82
C PRO A 36 0.51 13.00 9.43
N SER A 37 1.48 13.46 8.65
CA SER A 37 1.54 14.83 8.10
C SER A 37 0.86 14.88 6.73
N PHE A 38 -0.39 14.44 6.68
CA PHE A 38 -1.24 14.45 5.49
C PHE A 38 -2.72 14.48 5.89
N SER A 39 -3.59 14.85 4.96
CA SER A 39 -5.03 14.90 5.24
C SER A 39 -5.64 13.49 5.27
N ALA A 40 -6.25 13.12 6.39
CA ALA A 40 -7.04 11.89 6.52
C ALA A 40 -8.36 11.91 5.72
N THR A 41 -8.75 13.06 5.15
CA THR A 41 -9.98 13.18 4.34
C THR A 41 -9.77 12.80 2.88
N THR A 42 -8.51 12.73 2.41
CA THR A 42 -8.22 12.24 1.07
C THR A 42 -8.38 10.71 1.01
N PRO A 43 -8.76 10.14 -0.14
CA PRO A 43 -8.87 8.68 -0.28
C PRO A 43 -7.56 7.94 0.08
N LEU A 44 -6.40 8.48 -0.33
CA LEU A 44 -5.09 7.93 0.01
C LEU A 44 -4.83 8.01 1.51
N GLY A 45 -5.07 9.17 2.12
CA GLY A 45 -4.84 9.40 3.54
C GLY A 45 -5.73 8.54 4.42
N ALA A 46 -7.03 8.44 4.09
CA ALA A 46 -7.98 7.58 4.81
C ALA A 46 -7.53 6.10 4.78
N GLU A 47 -7.09 5.62 3.62
CA GLU A 47 -6.61 4.25 3.48
C GLU A 47 -5.31 4.00 4.24
N LEU A 48 -4.35 4.94 4.20
CA LEU A 48 -3.13 4.89 5.01
C LEU A 48 -3.44 4.82 6.50
N MET A 49 -4.32 5.71 6.99
CA MET A 49 -4.75 5.72 8.39
C MET A 49 -5.39 4.40 8.81
N ARG A 50 -6.25 3.86 7.96
CA ARG A 50 -6.92 2.58 8.19
C ARG A 50 -5.91 1.43 8.28
N GLN A 51 -4.96 1.35 7.35
CA GLN A 51 -3.97 0.27 7.33
C GLN A 51 -2.97 0.37 8.48
N LEU A 52 -2.46 1.56 8.78
CA LEU A 52 -1.55 1.78 9.90
C LEU A 52 -2.23 1.50 11.23
N GLY A 53 -3.49 1.96 11.41
CA GLY A 53 -4.26 1.73 12.63
C GLY A 53 -4.68 0.28 12.84
N SER A 54 -4.89 -0.48 11.76
CA SER A 54 -5.32 -1.89 11.85
C SER A 54 -4.28 -2.82 12.48
N THR A 55 -3.02 -2.41 12.53
CA THR A 55 -1.95 -3.22 13.12
C THR A 55 -1.98 -3.22 14.65
N GLY A 56 -2.55 -2.18 15.27
CA GLY A 56 -2.60 -1.99 16.72
C GLY A 56 -1.22 -1.84 17.40
N ARG A 57 -0.15 -1.78 16.62
CA ARG A 57 1.24 -1.77 17.13
C ARG A 57 1.89 -0.40 17.13
N ILE A 58 1.24 0.58 16.49
CA ILE A 58 1.72 1.96 16.40
C ILE A 58 0.67 2.88 17.03
N ALA A 59 1.12 3.81 17.87
CA ALA A 59 0.29 4.91 18.32
C ALA A 59 0.22 5.98 17.21
N LEU A 60 -0.93 6.10 16.55
CA LEU A 60 -1.18 7.17 15.60
C LEU A 60 -1.52 8.46 16.34
N MET A 61 -0.67 9.46 16.20
CA MET A 61 -0.83 10.77 16.82
C MET A 61 -1.45 11.74 15.82
N THR A 62 -2.69 12.14 16.02
CA THR A 62 -3.45 12.96 15.06
C THR A 62 -3.56 14.44 15.44
N GLU A 63 -3.26 14.76 16.69
CA GLU A 63 -3.28 16.13 17.19
C GLU A 63 -2.02 16.89 16.78
N PRO A 64 -2.09 18.10 16.19
CA PRO A 64 -0.92 18.85 15.75
C PRO A 64 0.16 19.06 16.83
N ARG A 65 -0.26 19.18 18.09
CA ARG A 65 0.67 19.32 19.24
C ARG A 65 1.50 18.07 19.52
N GLN A 66 1.03 16.92 19.07
CA GLN A 66 1.70 15.64 19.25
C GLN A 66 2.78 15.36 18.21
N ALA A 67 2.86 16.19 17.15
CA ALA A 67 3.86 16.00 16.09
C ALA A 67 5.30 16.00 16.64
N GLN A 68 5.58 16.83 17.68
CA GLN A 68 6.89 16.90 18.33
C GLN A 68 7.15 15.74 19.30
N GLN A 69 6.13 14.98 19.67
CA GLN A 69 6.21 13.83 20.60
C GLN A 69 6.25 12.49 19.85
N ALA A 70 5.95 12.49 18.57
CA ALA A 70 5.99 11.30 17.73
C ALA A 70 7.46 10.89 17.49
N GLU A 71 7.73 9.58 17.46
CA GLU A 71 9.05 9.08 17.05
C GLU A 71 9.34 9.38 15.59
N VAL A 72 8.30 9.27 14.75
CA VAL A 72 8.42 9.55 13.31
C VAL A 72 7.21 10.31 12.77
N ILE A 73 7.46 11.07 11.71
CA ILE A 73 6.47 11.84 10.96
C ILE A 73 6.47 11.29 9.52
N LEU A 74 5.29 10.87 9.05
CA LEU A 74 5.08 10.45 7.67
C LEU A 74 4.54 11.62 6.87
N ASP A 75 5.35 12.18 5.98
CA ASP A 75 4.96 13.23 5.06
C ASP A 75 4.55 12.64 3.70
N ILE A 76 3.35 12.97 3.20
CA ILE A 76 3.00 12.80 1.79
C ILE A 76 3.30 14.11 1.09
N LEU A 77 4.34 14.12 0.26
CA LEU A 77 4.85 15.32 -0.39
C LEU A 77 4.09 15.65 -1.67
N GLN A 78 3.60 14.61 -2.36
CA GLN A 78 2.87 14.75 -3.61
C GLN A 78 1.94 13.55 -3.80
N GLU A 79 0.73 13.81 -4.27
CA GLU A 79 -0.20 12.83 -4.82
C GLU A 79 -0.68 13.35 -6.17
N GLN A 80 -0.48 12.58 -7.24
CA GLN A 80 -0.86 12.99 -8.60
C GLN A 80 -1.52 11.85 -9.33
N ARG A 81 -2.66 12.14 -9.97
CA ARG A 81 -3.35 11.25 -10.89
C ARG A 81 -3.32 11.87 -12.27
N GLN A 82 -3.00 11.06 -13.25
CA GLN A 82 -2.91 11.50 -14.64
C GLN A 82 -3.67 10.51 -15.54
N ARG A 83 -4.24 11.06 -16.60
CA ARG A 83 -4.91 10.35 -17.67
C ARG A 83 -4.25 10.72 -18.98
N VAL A 84 -3.63 9.77 -19.61
CA VAL A 84 -2.83 9.97 -20.83
C VAL A 84 -3.46 9.19 -21.96
N VAL A 85 -3.70 9.83 -23.11
CA VAL A 85 -4.14 9.16 -24.34
C VAL A 85 -2.94 8.45 -24.94
N VAL A 86 -3.03 7.13 -25.10
CA VAL A 86 -1.95 6.28 -25.66
C VAL A 86 -2.36 5.59 -26.96
N GLY A 87 -3.66 5.58 -27.28
CA GLY A 87 -4.15 4.99 -28.53
C GLY A 87 -5.30 5.78 -29.15
N LEU A 88 -5.21 5.98 -30.49
CA LEU A 88 -6.26 6.56 -31.33
C LEU A 88 -6.63 5.56 -32.44
N ASN A 89 -7.88 5.62 -32.90
CA ASN A 89 -8.27 4.91 -34.11
C ASN A 89 -7.93 5.72 -35.38
N ALA A 90 -8.20 5.15 -36.57
CA ALA A 90 -7.96 5.78 -37.85
C ALA A 90 -8.75 7.11 -38.03
N SER A 91 -9.82 7.33 -37.27
CA SER A 91 -10.63 8.55 -37.29
C SER A 91 -10.18 9.58 -36.25
N GLY A 92 -9.08 9.33 -35.50
CA GLY A 92 -8.56 10.23 -34.47
C GLY A 92 -9.29 10.15 -33.14
N GLN A 93 -10.22 9.22 -32.95
CA GLN A 93 -10.91 9.05 -31.69
C GLN A 93 -10.08 8.24 -30.70
N VAL A 94 -10.17 8.58 -29.42
CA VAL A 94 -9.49 7.87 -28.32
C VAL A 94 -9.99 6.42 -28.22
N ARG A 95 -9.04 5.47 -28.18
CA ARG A 95 -9.30 4.05 -28.01
C ARG A 95 -8.64 3.48 -26.78
N GLU A 96 -7.55 4.10 -26.34
CA GLU A 96 -6.80 3.62 -25.20
C GLU A 96 -6.29 4.79 -24.36
N LEU A 97 -6.51 4.68 -23.08
CA LEU A 97 -6.04 5.58 -22.04
C LEU A 97 -5.07 4.84 -21.13
N GLN A 98 -4.04 5.52 -20.69
CA GLN A 98 -3.18 5.07 -19.61
C GLN A 98 -3.44 5.94 -18.39
N LEU A 99 -3.91 5.30 -17.33
CA LEU A 99 -4.09 5.91 -16.01
C LEU A 99 -2.79 5.80 -15.24
N ARG A 100 -2.34 6.89 -14.66
CA ARG A 100 -1.10 6.96 -13.88
C ARG A 100 -1.39 7.54 -12.51
N MET A 101 -0.76 6.96 -11.50
CA MET A 101 -0.79 7.48 -10.13
C MET A 101 0.62 7.53 -9.57
N THR A 102 1.00 8.71 -9.09
CA THR A 102 2.30 8.97 -8.48
C THR A 102 2.10 9.49 -7.07
N VAL A 103 2.81 8.92 -6.11
CA VAL A 103 2.85 9.39 -4.72
C VAL A 103 4.29 9.52 -4.29
N LYS A 104 4.67 10.72 -3.82
CA LYS A 104 5.97 11.00 -3.22
C LYS A 104 5.80 11.14 -1.72
N PHE A 105 6.59 10.41 -0.95
CA PHE A 105 6.54 10.43 0.51
C PHE A 105 7.93 10.38 1.11
N ARG A 106 8.03 10.74 2.39
CA ARG A 106 9.22 10.54 3.22
C ARG A 106 8.83 10.19 4.65
N LEU A 107 9.77 9.64 5.39
CA LEU A 107 9.65 9.41 6.83
C LEU A 107 10.81 10.12 7.52
N ARG A 108 10.52 10.97 8.50
CA ARG A 108 11.54 11.69 9.28
C ARG A 108 11.17 11.70 10.76
N ASN A 109 12.12 12.01 11.62
CA ASN A 109 11.84 12.33 13.01
C ASN A 109 11.39 13.82 13.15
N PRO A 110 10.94 14.26 14.34
CA PRO A 110 10.58 15.67 14.59
C PRO A 110 11.73 16.64 14.36
N GLU A 111 12.97 16.23 14.58
CA GLU A 111 14.18 17.06 14.39
C GLU A 111 14.56 17.19 12.91
N GLY A 112 13.85 16.50 12.00
CA GLY A 112 14.08 16.59 10.57
C GLY A 112 15.03 15.53 9.99
N LEU A 113 15.59 14.63 10.82
CA LEU A 113 16.44 13.54 10.34
C LEU A 113 15.58 12.51 9.57
N GLU A 114 15.94 12.27 8.34
CA GLU A 114 15.21 11.36 7.46
C GLU A 114 15.51 9.88 7.77
N TRP A 115 14.47 9.11 8.02
CA TRP A 115 14.50 7.64 8.13
C TRP A 115 14.27 7.00 6.77
N ILE A 116 13.42 7.63 5.95
CA ILE A 116 13.24 7.34 4.52
C ILE A 116 13.33 8.68 3.80
N GLU A 117 14.34 8.82 2.95
CA GLU A 117 14.48 9.96 2.06
C GLU A 117 13.26 10.09 1.14
N PRO A 118 12.97 11.28 0.56
CA PRO A 118 11.89 11.44 -0.39
C PRO A 118 11.95 10.40 -1.51
N VAL A 119 10.97 9.52 -1.55
CA VAL A 119 10.85 8.44 -2.53
C VAL A 119 9.53 8.54 -3.26
N GLU A 120 9.58 8.29 -4.56
CA GLU A 120 8.41 8.28 -5.43
C GLU A 120 7.96 6.85 -5.71
N LEU A 121 6.64 6.63 -5.59
CA LEU A 121 5.96 5.40 -5.98
C LEU A 121 5.07 5.69 -7.18
N TYR A 122 5.14 4.81 -8.15
CA TYR A 122 4.43 4.94 -9.40
C TYR A 122 3.62 3.69 -9.70
N GLN A 123 2.38 3.89 -10.16
CA GLN A 123 1.51 2.85 -10.68
C GLN A 123 0.88 3.30 -11.98
N GLN A 124 0.63 2.37 -12.88
CA GLN A 124 -0.12 2.62 -14.11
C GLN A 124 -1.06 1.48 -14.44
N ARG A 125 -2.14 1.80 -15.13
CA ARG A 125 -3.11 0.84 -15.69
C ARG A 125 -3.59 1.35 -17.04
N ASP A 126 -3.74 0.43 -17.98
CA ASP A 126 -4.32 0.74 -19.27
C ASP A 126 -5.83 0.54 -19.21
N LEU A 127 -6.56 1.42 -19.87
CA LEU A 127 -8.01 1.45 -19.94
C LEU A 127 -8.44 1.58 -21.40
N SER A 128 -9.10 0.55 -21.94
CA SER A 128 -9.75 0.66 -23.24
C SER A 128 -10.90 1.67 -23.16
N PHE A 129 -10.98 2.60 -24.10
CA PHE A 129 -11.97 3.67 -24.11
C PHE A 129 -12.90 3.57 -25.32
N SER A 130 -14.17 3.90 -25.11
CA SER A 130 -15.16 4.04 -26.16
C SER A 130 -16.17 5.13 -25.76
N GLU A 131 -16.40 6.08 -26.65
CA GLU A 131 -17.36 7.18 -26.41
C GLU A 131 -18.77 6.66 -26.16
N THR A 132 -19.17 5.55 -26.81
CA THR A 132 -20.49 4.94 -26.64
C THR A 132 -20.68 4.27 -25.28
N ALA A 133 -19.60 4.01 -24.55
CA ALA A 133 -19.58 3.37 -23.24
C ALA A 133 -18.98 4.29 -22.16
N ALA A 134 -18.94 5.60 -22.40
CA ALA A 134 -18.23 6.56 -21.53
C ALA A 134 -18.58 6.43 -20.04
N LEU A 135 -19.86 6.32 -19.69
CA LEU A 135 -20.30 6.23 -18.31
C LEU A 135 -19.78 4.96 -17.59
N SER A 136 -19.80 3.81 -18.27
CA SER A 136 -19.25 2.57 -17.71
C SER A 136 -17.72 2.65 -17.58
N LYS A 137 -17.05 3.40 -18.46
CA LYS A 137 -15.60 3.63 -18.41
C LYS A 137 -15.17 4.55 -17.29
N GLU A 138 -15.98 5.52 -16.90
CA GLU A 138 -15.74 6.33 -15.70
C GLU A 138 -15.76 5.49 -14.42
N VAL A 139 -16.70 4.54 -14.31
CA VAL A 139 -16.75 3.62 -13.16
C VAL A 139 -15.53 2.70 -13.15
N GLU A 140 -15.13 2.15 -14.30
CA GLU A 140 -13.93 1.31 -14.43
C GLU A 140 -12.66 2.09 -14.07
N GLU A 141 -12.53 3.33 -14.55
CA GLU A 141 -11.42 4.24 -14.23
C GLU A 141 -11.32 4.47 -12.71
N ALA A 142 -12.45 4.75 -12.06
CA ALA A 142 -12.48 4.96 -10.60
C ALA A 142 -12.03 3.71 -9.83
N MET A 143 -12.41 2.50 -10.30
CA MET A 143 -11.96 1.24 -9.72
C MET A 143 -10.46 1.05 -9.90
N LEU A 144 -9.91 1.30 -11.09
CA LEU A 144 -8.49 1.20 -11.39
C LEU A 144 -7.65 2.16 -10.53
N TYR A 145 -8.10 3.39 -10.34
CA TYR A 145 -7.42 4.34 -9.43
C TYR A 145 -7.46 3.87 -7.98
N ARG A 146 -8.55 3.25 -7.52
CA ARG A 146 -8.64 2.66 -6.18
C ARG A 146 -7.64 1.51 -6.02
N ASP A 147 -7.53 0.65 -7.01
CA ASP A 147 -6.60 -0.48 -6.97
C ASP A 147 -5.14 -0.01 -6.96
N MET A 148 -4.78 0.95 -7.82
CA MET A 148 -3.45 1.57 -7.82
C MET A 148 -3.13 2.25 -6.49
N GLN A 149 -4.11 2.93 -5.89
CA GLN A 149 -3.97 3.55 -4.57
C GLN A 149 -3.69 2.50 -3.49
N ASN A 150 -4.46 1.40 -3.48
CA ASN A 150 -4.26 0.30 -2.52
C ASN A 150 -2.86 -0.32 -2.68
N ASP A 151 -2.40 -0.52 -3.90
CA ASP A 151 -1.06 -1.03 -4.18
C ASP A 151 0.03 -0.08 -3.63
N ILE A 152 -0.13 1.23 -3.83
CA ILE A 152 0.80 2.25 -3.31
C ILE A 152 0.79 2.26 -1.78
N VAL A 153 -0.38 2.27 -1.15
CA VAL A 153 -0.51 2.24 0.31
C VAL A 153 0.19 1.02 0.89
N GLN A 154 -0.01 -0.15 0.28
CA GLN A 154 0.69 -1.36 0.73
C GLN A 154 2.21 -1.28 0.55
N GLN A 155 2.70 -0.61 -0.51
CA GLN A 155 4.13 -0.38 -0.69
C GLN A 155 4.69 0.55 0.39
N ILE A 156 3.97 1.63 0.73
CA ILE A 156 4.35 2.53 1.84
C ILE A 156 4.44 1.74 3.14
N VAL A 157 3.37 1.03 3.52
CA VAL A 157 3.31 0.23 4.75
C VAL A 157 4.46 -0.79 4.84
N ARG A 158 4.75 -1.49 3.73
CA ARG A 158 5.90 -2.43 3.70
C ARG A 158 7.25 -1.73 3.87
N ARG A 159 7.43 -0.52 3.33
CA ARG A 159 8.67 0.25 3.49
C ARG A 159 8.83 0.75 4.93
N LEU A 160 7.74 1.24 5.53
CA LEU A 160 7.71 1.64 6.95
C LEU A 160 8.09 0.49 7.88
N ALA A 161 7.61 -0.74 7.60
CA ALA A 161 7.93 -1.91 8.41
C ALA A 161 9.39 -2.39 8.27
N ARG A 162 10.07 -2.00 7.20
CA ARG A 162 11.47 -2.41 6.93
C ARG A 162 12.49 -1.31 7.14
N VAL A 163 12.06 -0.12 7.52
CA VAL A 163 12.98 1.00 7.73
C VAL A 163 13.92 0.68 8.89
N LYS A 164 15.18 1.11 8.74
CA LYS A 164 16.16 1.05 9.82
C LYS A 164 16.29 2.43 10.43
N PRO A 165 16.23 2.55 11.77
CA PRO A 165 16.53 3.82 12.40
C PRO A 165 17.90 4.33 11.95
N PRO A 166 18.04 5.62 11.61
CA PRO A 166 19.33 6.17 11.26
C PRO A 166 20.29 6.02 12.45
N GLN A 167 21.49 5.56 12.17
CA GLN A 167 22.52 5.49 13.21
C GLN A 167 22.96 6.92 13.55
N PRO A 168 23.10 7.25 14.85
CA PRO A 168 23.65 8.54 15.22
C PRO A 168 25.04 8.67 14.58
N ALA A 169 25.28 9.80 13.92
CA ALA A 169 26.61 10.11 13.38
C ALA A 169 27.62 10.01 14.53
N ARG A 170 28.66 9.18 14.33
CA ARG A 170 29.77 9.07 15.30
C ARG A 170 30.66 10.29 15.25
#